data_b8be5048955bae49e25ee417289128e9
#
_entry.id   b8be5048955bae49e25ee417289128e9
#
_cell.length_a   1.000
_cell.length_b   1.000
_cell.length_c   1.000
_cell.angle_alpha   90.00
_cell.angle_beta   90.00
_cell.angle_gamma   90.00
#
_symmetry.space_group_name_H-M   'P 1'
#
loop_
_entity.id
_entity.type
_entity.pdbx_description
1 polymer ?
#
loop_
_entity_poly.entity_id
_entity_poly.type
_entity_poly.pdbx_seq_one_letter_code
_entity_poly.pdbx_strand_id
1 'polypeptide(L)'
;KYNAILDQRYGNAVPAARKVFDLFAEKLCILNGNYSGPGPSHYSPAEHGVYYNAAEDEKNVRGAGATYYHELGHMIDHVCMRYQNLMSENAVFHHALVSDGQRLIQCYNNSTPEQRERAVRNLCEGAWHSCSDLANFATNGHVCGGWGHSEEYCARAWAMEHEAFAHFFEASMGDSIKLQRLTKLFPNAVRVFNQMLSAIIKNAEPYDREQRERAIWEER
;
A
#
# COMPACT_ATOMS: atom_id res chain seq x y z
N LYS A 1 14.95 7.63 17.55
CA LYS A 1 15.63 7.04 16.35
C LYS A 1 14.60 6.59 15.33
N TYR A 2 13.63 5.74 15.70
CA TYR A 2 12.61 5.23 14.78
C TYR A 2 11.71 6.36 14.22
N ASN A 3 11.21 7.28 15.05
CA ASN A 3 10.41 8.43 14.57
C ASN A 3 11.16 9.27 13.52
N ALA A 4 12.47 9.46 13.67
CA ALA A 4 13.27 10.17 12.67
C ALA A 4 13.29 9.45 11.31
N ILE A 5 13.16 8.12 11.27
CA ILE A 5 13.02 7.35 10.03
C ILE A 5 11.66 7.61 9.38
N LEU A 6 10.58 7.62 10.17
CA LEU A 6 9.25 7.95 9.67
C LEU A 6 9.20 9.39 9.13
N ASP A 7 9.78 10.35 9.87
CA ASP A 7 9.88 11.76 9.45
C ASP A 7 10.68 11.89 8.15
N GLN A 8 11.79 11.17 8.02
CA GLN A 8 12.59 11.15 6.80
C GLN A 8 11.78 10.57 5.62
N ARG A 9 11.06 9.47 5.83
CA ARG A 9 10.21 8.88 4.79
C ARG A 9 9.11 9.84 4.37
N TYR A 10 8.43 10.47 5.33
CA TYR A 10 7.43 11.51 5.07
C TYR A 10 8.02 12.67 4.27
N GLY A 11 9.20 13.18 4.65
CA GLY A 11 9.89 14.26 3.94
C GLY A 11 10.24 13.92 2.49
N ASN A 12 10.54 12.64 2.20
CA ASN A 12 10.89 12.12 0.88
C ASN A 12 9.67 11.57 0.11
N ALA A 13 8.47 11.65 0.67
CA ALA A 13 7.27 11.11 0.05
C ALA A 13 6.92 11.79 -1.28
N VAL A 14 6.32 11.02 -2.18
CA VAL A 14 5.73 11.56 -3.42
C VAL A 14 4.68 12.61 -3.05
N PRO A 15 4.68 13.81 -3.66
CA PRO A 15 3.81 14.92 -3.24
C PRO A 15 2.33 14.56 -3.13
N ALA A 16 1.80 13.75 -4.06
CA ALA A 16 0.39 13.31 -4.01
C ALA A 16 0.11 12.39 -2.82
N ALA A 17 1.00 11.42 -2.52
CA ALA A 17 0.84 10.52 -1.38
C ALA A 17 0.94 11.28 -0.06
N ARG A 18 1.89 12.22 0.07
CA ARG A 18 2.01 13.09 1.23
C ARG A 18 0.76 13.94 1.42
N LYS A 19 0.24 14.56 0.35
CA LYS A 19 -0.98 15.36 0.43
C LYS A 19 -2.19 14.52 0.87
N VAL A 20 -2.33 13.28 0.38
CA VAL A 20 -3.37 12.35 0.83
C VAL A 20 -3.18 12.00 2.31
N PHE A 21 -1.96 11.70 2.74
CA PHE A 21 -1.66 11.44 4.15
C PHE A 21 -2.09 12.62 5.04
N ASP A 22 -1.72 13.85 4.67
CA ASP A 22 -2.03 15.07 5.41
C ASP A 22 -3.54 15.33 5.50
N LEU A 23 -4.29 15.08 4.42
CA LEU A 23 -5.76 15.24 4.40
C LEU A 23 -6.49 14.33 5.40
N PHE A 24 -5.90 13.19 5.75
CA PHE A 24 -6.51 12.24 6.69
C PHE A 24 -5.73 12.08 7.99
N ALA A 25 -4.69 12.90 8.24
CA ALA A 25 -3.81 12.77 9.40
C ALA A 25 -4.57 12.72 10.74
N GLU A 26 -5.60 13.56 10.91
CA GLU A 26 -6.44 13.59 12.12
C GLU A 26 -7.33 12.34 12.30
N LYS A 27 -7.54 11.57 11.24
CA LYS A 27 -8.33 10.33 11.26
C LYS A 27 -7.46 9.09 11.38
N LEU A 28 -6.14 9.22 11.17
CA LEU A 28 -5.22 8.10 11.28
C LEU A 28 -5.05 7.71 12.75
N CYS A 29 -5.51 6.51 13.09
CA CYS A 29 -5.55 6.02 14.46
C CYS A 29 -4.62 4.82 14.63
N ILE A 30 -3.67 4.92 15.55
CA ILE A 30 -2.88 3.78 16.02
C ILE A 30 -3.52 3.28 17.31
N LEU A 31 -4.02 2.04 17.28
CA LEU A 31 -4.68 1.41 18.41
C LEU A 31 -3.63 0.85 19.39
N ASN A 32 -3.88 1.07 20.69
CA ASN A 32 -3.09 0.49 21.79
C ASN A 32 -1.57 0.81 21.79
N GLY A 33 -1.15 1.95 21.28
CA GLY A 33 0.21 2.49 21.40
C GLY A 33 1.29 1.59 20.79
N ASN A 34 1.59 0.45 21.43
CA ASN A 34 2.59 -0.50 20.95
C ASN A 34 2.00 -1.91 20.98
N TYR A 35 1.52 -2.39 19.84
CA TYR A 35 0.87 -3.69 19.73
C TYR A 35 1.87 -4.83 20.01
N SER A 36 1.59 -5.61 21.03
CA SER A 36 2.35 -6.80 21.41
C SER A 36 1.50 -8.08 21.41
N GLY A 37 0.33 -8.01 20.79
CA GLY A 37 -0.59 -9.15 20.67
C GLY A 37 -0.11 -10.22 19.68
N PRO A 38 -0.81 -11.35 19.62
CA PRO A 38 -0.50 -12.41 18.65
C PRO A 38 -0.81 -11.93 17.22
N GLY A 39 0.13 -12.15 16.33
CA GLY A 39 -0.01 -11.81 14.92
C GLY A 39 0.72 -10.52 14.50
N PRO A 40 0.81 -10.26 13.19
CA PRO A 40 1.48 -9.08 12.65
C PRO A 40 0.68 -7.80 12.92
N SER A 41 1.34 -6.66 12.79
CA SER A 41 0.64 -5.37 12.66
C SER A 41 -0.38 -5.44 11.54
N HIS A 42 -1.54 -4.82 11.74
CA HIS A 42 -2.62 -4.86 10.74
C HIS A 42 -3.60 -3.69 10.93
N TYR A 43 -4.26 -3.30 9.86
CA TYR A 43 -5.42 -2.42 9.90
C TYR A 43 -6.67 -3.23 10.30
N SER A 44 -7.45 -2.70 11.25
CA SER A 44 -8.76 -3.24 11.65
C SER A 44 -9.88 -2.40 11.06
N PRO A 45 -10.60 -2.87 10.03
CA PRO A 45 -11.74 -2.14 9.45
C PRO A 45 -12.88 -1.92 10.46
N ALA A 46 -13.07 -2.85 11.39
CA ALA A 46 -14.14 -2.77 12.38
C ALA A 46 -13.89 -1.70 13.45
N GLU A 47 -12.61 -1.43 13.76
CA GLU A 47 -12.20 -0.46 14.78
C GLU A 47 -11.68 0.84 14.18
N HIS A 48 -11.58 0.92 12.85
CA HIS A 48 -11.07 2.04 12.09
C HIS A 48 -9.68 2.50 12.56
N GLY A 49 -8.80 1.54 12.85
CA GLY A 49 -7.47 1.84 13.37
C GLY A 49 -6.45 0.74 13.09
N VAL A 50 -5.20 1.05 13.34
CA VAL A 50 -4.06 0.18 13.07
C VAL A 50 -3.51 -0.38 14.37
N TYR A 51 -3.43 -1.70 14.48
CA TYR A 51 -2.60 -2.39 15.47
C TYR A 51 -1.17 -2.42 14.96
N TYR A 52 -0.24 -1.82 15.71
CA TYR A 52 1.08 -1.55 15.21
C TYR A 52 2.18 -1.86 16.22
N ASN A 53 3.22 -2.59 15.78
CA ASN A 53 4.42 -2.90 16.55
C ASN A 53 5.64 -2.17 15.96
N ALA A 54 6.02 -1.05 16.56
CA ALA A 54 7.15 -0.25 16.11
C ALA A 54 8.50 -0.98 16.22
N ALA A 55 8.67 -1.85 17.23
CA ALA A 55 9.92 -2.56 17.45
C ALA A 55 10.17 -3.65 16.38
N GLU A 56 9.12 -4.25 15.85
CA GLU A 56 9.21 -5.16 14.71
C GLU A 56 9.44 -4.41 13.41
N ASP A 57 8.74 -3.30 13.20
CA ASP A 57 8.87 -2.53 11.96
C ASP A 57 10.23 -1.83 11.84
N GLU A 58 10.87 -1.45 12.95
CA GLU A 58 12.25 -0.92 12.91
C GLU A 58 13.24 -1.92 12.29
N LYS A 59 12.95 -3.21 12.39
CA LYS A 59 13.77 -4.32 11.90
C LYS A 59 13.21 -4.97 10.62
N ASN A 60 12.17 -4.36 10.04
CA ASN A 60 11.50 -4.94 8.89
C ASN A 60 12.46 -5.11 7.70
N VAL A 61 12.48 -6.31 7.13
CA VAL A 61 13.33 -6.63 5.97
C VAL A 61 12.98 -5.82 4.72
N ARG A 62 11.76 -5.29 4.65
CA ARG A 62 11.31 -4.36 3.60
C ARG A 62 11.83 -2.93 3.83
N GLY A 63 12.49 -2.68 4.95
CA GLY A 63 12.94 -1.38 5.42
C GLY A 63 12.08 -0.83 6.56
N ALA A 64 12.70 -0.15 7.51
CA ALA A 64 12.01 0.45 8.64
C ALA A 64 10.95 1.46 8.20
N GLY A 65 9.78 1.45 8.85
CA GLY A 65 8.60 2.24 8.48
C GLY A 65 7.75 1.62 7.35
N ALA A 66 8.15 0.45 6.82
CA ALA A 66 7.41 -0.21 5.74
C ALA A 66 6.03 -0.65 6.22
N THR A 67 5.95 -1.35 7.35
CA THR A 67 4.68 -1.78 7.92
C THR A 67 3.81 -0.60 8.33
N TYR A 68 4.39 0.43 8.95
CA TYR A 68 3.66 1.63 9.34
C TYR A 68 2.88 2.24 8.17
N TYR A 69 3.57 2.53 7.07
CA TYR A 69 2.92 3.15 5.91
C TYR A 69 2.06 2.18 5.11
N HIS A 70 2.32 0.88 5.18
CA HIS A 70 1.46 -0.15 4.59
C HIS A 70 0.10 -0.20 5.26
N GLU A 71 0.07 -0.33 6.59
CA GLU A 71 -1.19 -0.41 7.35
C GLU A 71 -1.98 0.91 7.29
N LEU A 72 -1.28 2.05 7.29
CA LEU A 72 -1.93 3.33 7.03
C LEU A 72 -2.44 3.45 5.60
N GLY A 73 -1.82 2.78 4.64
CA GLY A 73 -2.34 2.64 3.27
C GLY A 73 -3.72 1.97 3.25
N HIS A 74 -3.89 0.85 3.95
CA HIS A 74 -5.19 0.20 4.11
C HIS A 74 -6.22 1.11 4.80
N MET A 75 -5.80 1.83 5.85
CA MET A 75 -6.68 2.76 6.54
C MET A 75 -7.11 3.91 5.62
N ILE A 76 -6.20 4.49 4.84
CA ILE A 76 -6.49 5.57 3.89
C ILE A 76 -7.44 5.08 2.79
N ASP A 77 -7.23 3.87 2.27
CA ASP A 77 -8.09 3.22 1.28
C ASP A 77 -9.56 3.18 1.75
N HIS A 78 -9.79 2.98 3.03
CA HIS A 78 -11.11 2.91 3.64
C HIS A 78 -11.65 4.28 4.06
N VAL A 79 -10.83 5.11 4.72
CA VAL A 79 -11.29 6.41 5.25
C VAL A 79 -11.63 7.40 4.15
N CYS A 80 -10.93 7.36 3.01
CA CYS A 80 -11.23 8.25 1.88
C CYS A 80 -12.60 8.00 1.26
N MET A 81 -13.17 6.81 1.46
CA MET A 81 -14.53 6.41 1.09
C MET A 81 -15.51 6.49 2.27
N ARG A 82 -15.14 7.21 3.35
CA ARG A 82 -15.96 7.40 4.55
C ARG A 82 -16.36 6.09 5.24
N TYR A 83 -15.47 5.10 5.21
CA TYR A 83 -15.67 3.76 5.77
C TYR A 83 -16.86 2.96 5.18
N GLN A 84 -17.32 3.32 3.99
CA GLN A 84 -18.42 2.60 3.32
C GLN A 84 -17.90 1.50 2.41
N ASN A 85 -16.84 1.77 1.66
CA ASN A 85 -16.19 0.88 0.71
C ASN A 85 -14.69 1.12 0.77
N LEU A 86 -13.93 0.39 -0.03
CA LEU A 86 -12.51 0.64 -0.24
C LEU A 86 -12.31 1.30 -1.62
N MET A 87 -11.47 2.30 -1.70
CA MET A 87 -11.16 2.98 -2.97
C MET A 87 -10.51 2.04 -3.97
N SER A 88 -9.77 1.05 -3.46
CA SER A 88 -9.11 0.00 -4.25
C SER A 88 -10.10 -0.97 -4.89
N GLU A 89 -11.32 -1.15 -4.37
CA GLU A 89 -12.38 -1.94 -4.99
C GLU A 89 -12.91 -1.28 -6.26
N ASN A 90 -12.03 -1.15 -7.24
CA ASN A 90 -12.23 -0.40 -8.47
C ASN A 90 -11.90 -1.29 -9.68
N ALA A 91 -12.86 -1.45 -10.59
CA ALA A 91 -12.71 -2.29 -11.77
C ALA A 91 -11.53 -1.88 -12.68
N VAL A 92 -11.24 -0.57 -12.78
CA VAL A 92 -10.13 -0.07 -13.59
C VAL A 92 -8.79 -0.46 -12.95
N PHE A 93 -8.71 -0.40 -11.62
CA PHE A 93 -7.53 -0.84 -10.88
C PHE A 93 -7.33 -2.34 -10.98
N HIS A 94 -8.40 -3.12 -10.80
CA HIS A 94 -8.40 -4.57 -11.02
C HIS A 94 -7.87 -4.94 -12.41
N HIS A 95 -8.45 -4.38 -13.47
CA HIS A 95 -8.01 -4.66 -14.84
C HIS A 95 -6.54 -4.27 -15.09
N ALA A 96 -6.05 -3.21 -14.48
CA ALA A 96 -4.66 -2.79 -14.58
C ALA A 96 -3.72 -3.82 -13.92
N LEU A 97 -4.06 -4.31 -12.72
CA LEU A 97 -3.30 -5.35 -12.03
C LEU A 97 -3.28 -6.66 -12.80
N VAL A 98 -4.44 -7.11 -13.29
CA VAL A 98 -4.55 -8.32 -14.12
C VAL A 98 -3.73 -8.20 -15.40
N SER A 99 -3.78 -7.05 -16.08
CA SER A 99 -2.99 -6.79 -17.29
C SER A 99 -1.49 -6.84 -17.03
N ASP A 100 -1.03 -6.24 -15.91
CA ASP A 100 0.36 -6.30 -15.52
C ASP A 100 0.78 -7.73 -15.13
N GLY A 101 -0.08 -8.48 -14.45
CA GLY A 101 0.14 -9.89 -14.12
C GLY A 101 0.30 -10.76 -15.37
N GLN A 102 -0.57 -10.61 -16.36
CA GLN A 102 -0.48 -11.33 -17.64
C GLN A 102 0.84 -11.02 -18.35
N ARG A 103 1.28 -9.75 -18.36
CA ARG A 103 2.57 -9.35 -18.91
C ARG A 103 3.74 -10.00 -18.17
N LEU A 104 3.67 -10.09 -16.84
CA LEU A 104 4.70 -10.78 -16.03
C LEU A 104 4.77 -12.26 -16.37
N ILE A 105 3.65 -12.95 -16.52
CA ILE A 105 3.59 -14.37 -16.95
C ILE A 105 4.23 -14.53 -18.33
N GLN A 106 3.88 -13.68 -19.30
CA GLN A 106 4.45 -13.72 -20.63
C GLN A 106 5.97 -13.50 -20.60
N CYS A 107 6.45 -12.49 -19.88
CA CYS A 107 7.88 -12.25 -19.73
C CYS A 107 8.60 -13.45 -19.10
N TYR A 108 8.01 -14.04 -18.04
CA TYR A 108 8.56 -15.20 -17.36
C TYR A 108 8.64 -16.42 -18.30
N ASN A 109 7.57 -16.71 -19.04
CA ASN A 109 7.50 -17.84 -19.95
C ASN A 109 8.46 -17.71 -21.14
N ASN A 110 8.70 -16.48 -21.61
CA ASN A 110 9.64 -16.19 -22.71
C ASN A 110 11.11 -16.08 -22.25
N SER A 111 11.37 -16.16 -20.94
CA SER A 111 12.72 -16.08 -20.37
C SER A 111 13.44 -17.42 -20.41
N THR A 112 14.78 -17.39 -20.44
CA THR A 112 15.59 -18.61 -20.26
C THR A 112 15.47 -19.15 -18.82
N PRO A 113 15.80 -20.43 -18.56
CA PRO A 113 15.80 -20.98 -17.21
C PRO A 113 16.62 -20.14 -16.22
N GLU A 114 17.80 -19.66 -16.61
CA GLU A 114 18.70 -18.86 -15.79
C GLU A 114 18.10 -17.47 -15.49
N GLN A 115 17.38 -16.89 -16.44
CA GLN A 115 16.69 -15.62 -16.25
C GLN A 115 15.52 -15.77 -15.28
N ARG A 116 14.75 -16.86 -15.37
CA ARG A 116 13.66 -17.18 -14.45
C ARG A 116 14.18 -17.37 -13.03
N GLU A 117 15.22 -18.18 -12.88
CA GLU A 117 15.85 -18.41 -11.58
C GLU A 117 16.32 -17.10 -10.94
N ARG A 118 16.98 -16.23 -11.73
CA ARG A 118 17.42 -14.92 -11.24
C ARG A 118 16.26 -14.03 -10.85
N ALA A 119 15.17 -14.01 -11.64
CA ALA A 119 13.98 -13.22 -11.32
C ALA A 119 13.35 -13.67 -10.00
N VAL A 120 13.17 -14.98 -9.79
CA VAL A 120 12.64 -15.55 -8.55
C VAL A 120 13.60 -15.25 -7.39
N ARG A 121 14.90 -15.44 -7.55
CA ARG A 121 15.90 -15.13 -6.52
C ARG A 121 15.83 -13.66 -6.09
N ASN A 122 15.68 -12.74 -7.03
CA ASN A 122 15.51 -11.33 -6.69
C ASN A 122 14.25 -11.09 -5.86
N LEU A 123 13.13 -11.74 -6.19
CA LEU A 123 11.89 -11.61 -5.43
C LEU A 123 11.99 -12.22 -4.01
N CYS A 124 12.91 -13.17 -3.78
CA CYS A 124 13.17 -13.73 -2.45
C CYS A 124 13.93 -12.77 -1.51
N GLU A 125 14.57 -11.72 -2.02
CA GLU A 125 15.27 -10.75 -1.21
C GLU A 125 14.28 -9.86 -0.44
N GLY A 126 14.54 -9.59 0.86
CA GLY A 126 13.64 -8.84 1.74
C GLY A 126 13.18 -7.51 1.18
N ALA A 127 14.07 -6.77 0.52
CA ALA A 127 13.74 -5.50 -0.14
C ALA A 127 12.78 -5.63 -1.35
N TRP A 128 12.48 -6.86 -1.80
CA TRP A 128 11.55 -7.16 -2.89
C TRP A 128 10.26 -7.84 -2.41
N HIS A 129 10.06 -8.04 -1.10
CA HIS A 129 8.92 -8.78 -0.59
C HIS A 129 7.57 -8.17 -1.03
N SER A 130 7.43 -6.85 -1.06
CA SER A 130 6.21 -6.20 -1.60
C SER A 130 5.98 -6.53 -3.09
N CYS A 131 7.06 -6.65 -3.87
CA CYS A 131 6.97 -7.06 -5.27
C CYS A 131 6.64 -8.56 -5.42
N SER A 132 7.19 -9.40 -4.53
CA SER A 132 6.89 -10.84 -4.47
C SER A 132 5.42 -11.08 -4.17
N ASP A 133 4.89 -10.40 -3.16
CA ASP A 133 3.49 -10.51 -2.76
C ASP A 133 2.56 -10.14 -3.92
N LEU A 134 2.74 -8.96 -4.51
CA LEU A 134 1.91 -8.52 -5.62
C LEU A 134 2.09 -9.38 -6.89
N ALA A 135 3.29 -9.89 -7.16
CA ALA A 135 3.51 -10.82 -8.26
C ALA A 135 2.76 -12.13 -8.03
N ASN A 136 2.78 -12.65 -6.78
CA ASN A 136 2.02 -13.83 -6.40
C ASN A 136 0.52 -13.63 -6.68
N PHE A 137 -0.07 -12.55 -6.20
CA PHE A 137 -1.48 -12.21 -6.47
C PHE A 137 -1.77 -12.08 -7.97
N ALA A 138 -1.07 -11.19 -8.67
CA ALA A 138 -1.38 -10.81 -10.04
C ALA A 138 -1.12 -11.93 -11.06
N THR A 139 -0.30 -12.93 -10.71
CA THR A 139 0.01 -14.08 -11.55
C THR A 139 -0.61 -15.37 -11.07
N ASN A 140 -1.44 -15.32 -10.03
CA ASN A 140 -2.04 -16.50 -9.40
C ASN A 140 -0.98 -17.56 -9.06
N GLY A 141 0.10 -17.15 -8.40
CA GLY A 141 1.20 -18.01 -7.98
C GLY A 141 2.22 -18.39 -9.05
N HIS A 142 2.00 -18.02 -10.33
CA HIS A 142 2.90 -18.42 -11.43
C HIS A 142 4.29 -17.76 -11.32
N VAL A 143 4.35 -16.55 -10.81
CA VAL A 143 5.61 -15.83 -10.52
C VAL A 143 5.60 -15.43 -9.05
N CYS A 144 6.36 -16.14 -8.24
CA CYS A 144 6.40 -15.93 -6.79
C CYS A 144 7.82 -16.05 -6.26
N GLY A 145 8.20 -15.16 -5.33
CA GLY A 145 9.46 -15.19 -4.60
C GLY A 145 9.38 -15.95 -3.27
N GLY A 146 8.29 -16.69 -3.02
CA GLY A 146 8.11 -17.46 -1.78
C GLY A 146 7.79 -16.63 -0.54
N TRP A 147 7.56 -15.31 -0.70
CA TRP A 147 7.06 -14.42 0.34
C TRP A 147 5.78 -13.75 -0.12
N GLY A 148 4.80 -13.66 0.77
CA GLY A 148 3.50 -13.05 0.49
C GLY A 148 2.40 -13.67 1.36
N HIS A 149 1.18 -13.32 1.06
CA HIS A 149 -0.01 -13.83 1.72
C HIS A 149 -0.29 -15.30 1.35
N SER A 150 -1.06 -15.98 2.22
CA SER A 150 -1.46 -17.36 1.96
C SER A 150 -2.43 -17.48 0.79
N GLU A 151 -2.56 -18.70 0.21
CA GLU A 151 -3.51 -18.95 -0.88
C GLU A 151 -4.95 -18.64 -0.48
N GLU A 152 -5.34 -18.96 0.78
CA GLU A 152 -6.67 -18.64 1.30
C GLU A 152 -6.93 -17.14 1.40
N TYR A 153 -5.90 -16.36 1.72
CA TYR A 153 -6.01 -14.91 1.71
C TYR A 153 -6.12 -14.38 0.27
N CYS A 154 -5.28 -14.89 -0.62
CA CYS A 154 -5.29 -14.50 -2.04
C CYS A 154 -6.62 -14.82 -2.75
N ALA A 155 -7.35 -15.84 -2.28
CA ALA A 155 -8.66 -16.20 -2.81
C ALA A 155 -9.82 -15.29 -2.39
N ARG A 156 -9.58 -14.36 -1.45
CA ARG A 156 -10.62 -13.38 -1.02
C ARG A 156 -10.88 -12.36 -2.12
N ALA A 157 -12.14 -11.98 -2.27
CA ALA A 157 -12.52 -10.93 -3.21
C ALA A 157 -11.74 -9.64 -2.89
N TRP A 158 -11.19 -9.00 -3.91
CA TRP A 158 -10.46 -7.74 -3.86
C TRP A 158 -9.15 -7.75 -3.02
N ALA A 159 -8.68 -8.91 -2.54
CA ALA A 159 -7.47 -8.96 -1.73
C ALA A 159 -6.24 -8.41 -2.49
N MET A 160 -6.11 -8.73 -3.77
CA MET A 160 -5.03 -8.21 -4.62
C MET A 160 -5.03 -6.68 -4.69
N GLU A 161 -6.20 -6.06 -4.85
CA GLU A 161 -6.37 -4.63 -4.96
C GLU A 161 -6.07 -3.92 -3.64
N HIS A 162 -6.54 -4.48 -2.53
CA HIS A 162 -6.28 -3.97 -1.19
C HIS A 162 -4.77 -3.93 -0.90
N GLU A 163 -4.09 -5.06 -1.14
CA GLU A 163 -2.64 -5.17 -0.94
C GLU A 163 -1.86 -4.28 -1.92
N ALA A 164 -2.30 -4.21 -3.18
CA ALA A 164 -1.64 -3.35 -4.16
C ALA A 164 -1.73 -1.87 -3.77
N PHE A 165 -2.90 -1.40 -3.31
CA PHE A 165 -3.05 -0.03 -2.84
C PHE A 165 -2.11 0.26 -1.67
N ALA A 166 -2.09 -0.62 -0.66
CA ALA A 166 -1.25 -0.47 0.52
C ALA A 166 0.25 -0.50 0.17
N HIS A 167 0.70 -1.42 -0.69
CA HIS A 167 2.10 -1.48 -1.13
C HIS A 167 2.53 -0.26 -1.96
N PHE A 168 1.66 0.24 -2.85
CA PHE A 168 1.97 1.45 -3.64
C PHE A 168 1.98 2.69 -2.74
N PHE A 169 1.08 2.77 -1.76
CA PHE A 169 1.10 3.85 -0.78
C PHE A 169 2.37 3.80 0.08
N GLU A 170 2.70 2.65 0.66
CA GLU A 170 3.93 2.41 1.42
C GLU A 170 5.18 2.87 0.65
N ALA A 171 5.30 2.47 -0.62
CA ALA A 171 6.44 2.82 -1.46
C ALA A 171 6.47 4.33 -1.80
N SER A 172 5.30 4.93 -2.00
CA SER A 172 5.15 6.37 -2.27
C SER A 172 5.50 7.23 -1.06
N MET A 173 5.47 6.65 0.15
CA MET A 173 5.90 7.31 1.39
C MET A 173 7.42 7.17 1.61
N GLY A 174 8.20 7.69 0.63
CA GLY A 174 9.63 7.92 0.75
C GLY A 174 10.55 6.73 0.44
N ASP A 175 10.04 5.66 -0.18
CA ASP A 175 10.86 4.56 -0.68
C ASP A 175 10.93 4.57 -2.22
N SER A 176 11.74 5.47 -2.75
CA SER A 176 11.85 5.67 -4.20
C SER A 176 12.36 4.41 -4.95
N ILE A 177 13.21 3.59 -4.32
CA ILE A 177 13.74 2.36 -4.92
C ILE A 177 12.62 1.33 -5.05
N LYS A 178 11.83 1.12 -3.99
CA LYS A 178 10.67 0.23 -4.01
C LYS A 178 9.64 0.70 -5.03
N LEU A 179 9.33 2.00 -5.04
CA LEU A 179 8.39 2.58 -6.00
C LEU A 179 8.83 2.36 -7.45
N GLN A 180 10.13 2.52 -7.75
CA GLN A 180 10.68 2.21 -9.09
C GLN A 180 10.51 0.73 -9.45
N ARG A 181 10.77 -0.19 -8.51
CA ARG A 181 10.59 -1.63 -8.71
C ARG A 181 9.13 -1.98 -9.00
N LEU A 182 8.21 -1.47 -8.17
CA LEU A 182 6.78 -1.66 -8.35
C LEU A 182 6.30 -1.08 -9.67
N THR A 183 6.75 0.13 -10.05
CA THR A 183 6.42 0.76 -11.34
C THR A 183 6.92 -0.07 -12.53
N LYS A 184 8.10 -0.68 -12.41
CA LYS A 184 8.63 -1.56 -13.47
C LYS A 184 7.80 -2.84 -13.63
N LEU A 185 7.34 -3.42 -12.52
CA LEU A 185 6.56 -4.65 -12.52
C LEU A 185 5.07 -4.40 -12.80
N PHE A 186 4.51 -3.29 -12.34
CA PHE A 186 3.08 -2.96 -12.37
C PHE A 186 2.82 -1.55 -12.94
N PRO A 187 3.28 -1.23 -14.18
CA PRO A 187 3.20 0.14 -14.71
C PRO A 187 1.77 0.64 -14.89
N ASN A 188 0.83 -0.23 -15.30
CA ASN A 188 -0.57 0.13 -15.47
C ASN A 188 -1.25 0.36 -14.12
N ALA A 189 -1.01 -0.52 -13.16
CA ALA A 189 -1.61 -0.42 -11.83
C ALA A 189 -1.08 0.81 -11.07
N VAL A 190 0.24 1.10 -11.12
CA VAL A 190 0.81 2.31 -10.50
C VAL A 190 0.25 3.58 -11.14
N ARG A 191 0.02 3.59 -12.46
CA ARG A 191 -0.62 4.72 -13.14
C ARG A 191 -2.05 4.94 -12.64
N VAL A 192 -2.84 3.88 -12.50
CA VAL A 192 -4.21 3.97 -11.96
C VAL A 192 -4.19 4.40 -10.49
N PHE A 193 -3.30 3.85 -9.67
CA PHE A 193 -3.11 4.27 -8.29
C PHE A 193 -2.85 5.79 -8.17
N ASN A 194 -1.98 6.35 -9.00
CA ASN A 194 -1.73 7.80 -9.04
C ASN A 194 -2.99 8.62 -9.42
N GLN A 195 -3.83 8.08 -10.31
CA GLN A 195 -5.13 8.67 -10.62
C GLN A 195 -6.08 8.61 -9.42
N MET A 196 -6.07 7.51 -8.67
CA MET A 196 -6.85 7.35 -7.44
C MET A 196 -6.41 8.38 -6.39
N LEU A 197 -5.10 8.57 -6.14
CA LEU A 197 -4.61 9.62 -5.24
C LEU A 197 -5.10 11.01 -5.66
N SER A 198 -5.07 11.30 -6.96
CA SER A 198 -5.55 12.57 -7.50
C SER A 198 -7.05 12.76 -7.31
N ALA A 199 -7.84 11.68 -7.45
CA ALA A 199 -9.28 11.70 -7.19
C ALA A 199 -9.59 11.90 -5.70
N ILE A 200 -8.85 11.23 -4.81
CA ILE A 200 -8.97 11.41 -3.37
C ILE A 200 -8.73 12.88 -2.98
N ILE A 201 -7.65 13.47 -3.47
CA ILE A 201 -7.33 14.89 -3.21
C ILE A 201 -8.46 15.80 -3.68
N LYS A 202 -8.92 15.60 -4.91
CA LYS A 202 -9.99 16.42 -5.50
C LYS A 202 -11.30 16.32 -4.71
N ASN A 203 -11.63 15.13 -4.22
CA ASN A 203 -12.90 14.89 -3.51
C ASN A 203 -12.84 15.33 -2.03
N ALA A 204 -11.65 15.37 -1.43
CA ALA A 204 -11.47 15.80 -0.04
C ALA A 204 -11.47 17.34 0.11
N GLU A 205 -10.98 18.09 -0.88
CA GLU A 205 -10.87 19.56 -0.82
C GLU A 205 -12.21 20.29 -0.56
N PRO A 206 -13.36 19.93 -1.18
CA PRO A 206 -14.63 20.55 -0.86
C PRO A 206 -15.13 20.27 0.55
N TYR A 207 -14.91 19.04 1.05
CA TYR A 207 -15.34 18.62 2.39
C TYR A 207 -14.56 19.36 3.50
N ASP A 208 -13.28 19.53 3.32
CA ASP A 208 -12.41 20.25 4.26
C ASP A 208 -12.80 21.74 4.35
N ARG A 209 -13.18 22.34 3.23
CA ARG A 209 -13.69 23.72 3.18
C ARG A 209 -15.03 23.87 3.91
N GLU A 210 -15.99 22.98 3.69
CA GLU A 210 -17.27 22.98 4.38
C GLU A 210 -17.14 22.82 5.89
N GLN A 211 -16.21 21.96 6.34
CA GLN A 211 -15.93 21.75 7.75
C GLN A 211 -15.33 23.01 8.39
N ARG A 212 -14.38 23.65 7.72
CA ARG A 212 -13.80 24.92 8.19
C ARG A 212 -14.84 26.06 8.24
N GLU A 213 -15.69 26.14 7.24
CA GLU A 213 -16.77 27.13 7.21
C GLU A 213 -17.77 26.88 8.34
N ARG A 214 -18.16 25.65 8.65
CA ARG A 214 -19.02 25.31 9.80
C ARG A 214 -18.38 25.65 11.13
N ALA A 215 -17.12 25.30 11.35
CA ALA A 215 -16.41 25.65 12.58
C ALA A 215 -16.37 27.15 12.83
N ILE A 216 -16.16 27.98 11.79
CA ILE A 216 -16.20 29.43 11.88
C ILE A 216 -17.60 29.97 12.24
N TRP A 217 -18.67 29.26 11.83
CA TRP A 217 -20.04 29.63 12.17
C TRP A 217 -20.41 29.24 13.61
N GLU A 218 -19.89 28.14 14.11
CA GLU A 218 -20.16 27.65 15.47
C GLU A 218 -19.40 28.43 16.56
N GLU A 219 -18.28 29.11 16.19
CA GLU A 219 -17.52 29.98 17.09
C GLU A 219 -18.05 31.44 17.17
N ARG A 220 -19.10 31.79 16.41
CA ARG A 220 -19.76 33.11 16.42
C ARG A 220 -21.08 33.09 17.16
#